data_b7f1d031e09976a0080c033cfa66d1a7
#
_entry.id   b7f1d031e09976a0080c033cfa66d1a7
#
_cell.length_a   1.000
_cell.length_b   1.000
_cell.length_c   1.000
_cell.angle_alpha   90.00
_cell.angle_beta   90.00
_cell.angle_gamma   90.00
#
_symmetry.space_group_name_H-M   'P 1'
#
loop_
_entity.id
_entity.type
_entity.pdbx_description
1 polymer ?
#
loop_
_entity_poly.entity_id
_entity_poly.type
_entity_poly.pdbx_seq_one_letter_code
_entity_poly.pdbx_strand_id
1 'polypeptide(L)'
;MAIVQPATRPENPRFSSGPCAKPPTWTHSSLADAWLGRSHRAAGGKVKLADAISQTRRVLNIPEDYKIGIVPASDTGAFEMAMWSMLGERPAQV
;
A
#
# COMPACT_ATOMS: atom_id res chain seq x y z
N MET A 1 0.83 -11.26 -13.54
CA MET A 1 2.13 -10.67 -13.98
C MET A 1 3.14 -10.90 -12.87
N ALA A 2 4.24 -11.59 -13.13
CA ALA A 2 5.28 -11.79 -12.13
C ALA A 2 6.02 -10.46 -11.92
N ILE A 3 6.12 -10.00 -10.69
CA ILE A 3 6.93 -8.83 -10.34
C ILE A 3 8.39 -9.30 -10.40
N VAL A 4 9.13 -8.81 -11.37
CA VAL A 4 10.55 -9.09 -11.52
C VAL A 4 11.32 -7.97 -10.80
N GLN A 5 12.23 -8.37 -9.91
CA GLN A 5 13.09 -7.42 -9.24
C GLN A 5 13.97 -6.71 -10.28
N PRO A 6 14.08 -5.38 -10.23
CA PRO A 6 14.98 -4.65 -11.12
C PRO A 6 16.43 -5.12 -10.98
N ALA A 7 17.12 -5.31 -12.12
CA ALA A 7 18.51 -5.74 -12.13
C ALA A 7 19.49 -4.64 -11.66
N THR A 8 19.08 -3.39 -11.77
CA THR A 8 19.90 -2.22 -11.41
C THR A 8 19.20 -1.39 -10.34
N ARG A 9 20.00 -0.87 -9.40
CA ARG A 9 19.48 0.09 -8.41
C ARG A 9 19.16 1.41 -9.09
N PRO A 10 18.13 2.14 -8.67
CA PRO A 10 17.86 3.48 -9.19
C PRO A 10 19.01 4.41 -8.80
N GLU A 11 19.37 5.27 -9.71
CA GLU A 11 20.39 6.31 -9.49
C GLU A 11 20.00 7.26 -8.33
N ASN A 12 18.70 7.54 -8.21
CA ASN A 12 18.15 8.30 -7.11
C ASN A 12 17.15 7.42 -6.31
N PRO A 13 17.52 6.95 -5.12
CA PRO A 13 16.66 6.08 -4.30
C PRO A 13 15.66 6.83 -3.42
N ARG A 14 15.43 8.11 -3.63
CA ARG A 14 14.55 8.95 -2.81
C ARG A 14 13.09 8.74 -3.22
N PHE A 15 12.49 7.67 -2.72
CA PHE A 15 11.08 7.30 -2.95
C PHE A 15 10.20 7.51 -1.72
N SER A 16 10.65 8.30 -0.76
CA SER A 16 9.86 8.59 0.44
C SER A 16 8.72 9.56 0.16
N SER A 17 7.79 9.68 1.12
CA SER A 17 6.68 10.64 1.05
C SER A 17 7.18 12.08 0.92
N GLY A 18 6.41 12.92 0.27
CA GLY A 18 6.81 14.27 -0.13
C GLY A 18 7.16 14.29 -1.62
N PRO A 19 7.96 15.24 -2.11
CA PRO A 19 8.42 15.24 -3.49
C PRO A 19 9.31 14.03 -3.75
N CYS A 20 8.72 12.93 -4.20
CA CYS A 20 9.47 11.73 -4.54
C CYS A 20 9.83 11.70 -6.04
N ALA A 21 11.00 11.15 -6.33
CA ALA A 21 11.39 10.91 -7.71
C ALA A 21 10.53 9.78 -8.31
N LYS A 22 10.15 9.96 -9.57
CA LYS A 22 9.48 8.88 -10.29
C LYS A 22 10.51 7.82 -10.70
N PRO A 23 10.10 6.53 -10.80
CA PRO A 23 10.98 5.50 -11.36
C PRO A 23 11.52 5.90 -12.72
N PRO A 24 12.76 5.54 -13.08
CA PRO A 24 13.36 5.91 -14.37
C PRO A 24 12.54 5.50 -15.59
N THR A 25 11.76 4.43 -15.46
CA THR A 25 10.90 3.89 -16.52
C THR A 25 9.50 4.52 -16.53
N TRP A 26 9.20 5.45 -15.63
CA TRP A 26 7.88 6.05 -15.55
C TRP A 26 7.63 7.01 -16.70
N THR A 27 6.48 6.88 -17.32
CA THR A 27 5.97 7.80 -18.34
C THR A 27 4.48 8.07 -18.09
N HIS A 28 3.90 9.07 -18.72
CA HIS A 28 2.46 9.35 -18.63
C HIS A 28 1.63 8.16 -19.12
N SER A 29 2.12 7.37 -20.07
CA SER A 29 1.46 6.16 -20.54
C SER A 29 1.35 5.07 -19.46
N SER A 30 2.14 5.13 -18.40
CA SER A 30 1.97 4.23 -17.24
C SER A 30 0.61 4.39 -16.55
N LEU A 31 -0.09 5.49 -16.80
CA LEU A 31 -1.44 5.75 -16.29
C LEU A 31 -2.56 5.46 -17.31
N ALA A 32 -2.23 4.95 -18.50
CA ALA A 32 -3.22 4.73 -19.56
C ALA A 32 -4.37 3.81 -19.11
N ASP A 33 -4.08 2.80 -18.31
CA ASP A 33 -5.05 1.85 -17.78
C ASP A 33 -5.55 2.22 -16.36
N ALA A 34 -5.23 3.43 -15.89
CA ALA A 34 -5.68 3.86 -14.56
C ALA A 34 -7.20 4.07 -14.55
N TRP A 35 -7.84 3.59 -13.50
CA TRP A 35 -9.28 3.67 -13.31
C TRP A 35 -9.69 5.05 -12.78
N LEU A 36 -9.47 6.09 -13.57
CA LEU A 36 -9.81 7.45 -13.22
C LEU A 36 -11.33 7.66 -13.25
N GLY A 37 -11.84 8.48 -12.33
CA GLY A 37 -13.26 8.81 -12.25
C GLY A 37 -14.18 7.66 -11.83
N ARG A 38 -13.64 6.57 -11.31
CA ARG A 38 -14.41 5.42 -10.83
C ARG A 38 -14.41 5.34 -9.30
N SER A 39 -15.54 4.89 -8.75
CA SER A 39 -15.62 4.63 -7.31
C SER A 39 -14.78 3.39 -6.94
N HIS A 40 -14.08 3.46 -5.81
CA HIS A 40 -13.42 2.28 -5.21
C HIS A 40 -14.42 1.16 -4.85
N ARG A 41 -15.72 1.49 -4.73
CA ARG A 41 -16.81 0.52 -4.48
C ARG A 41 -17.27 -0.21 -5.73
N ALA A 42 -16.89 0.24 -6.92
CA ALA A 42 -17.17 -0.48 -8.16
C ALA A 42 -16.51 -1.87 -8.13
N ALA A 43 -17.11 -2.84 -8.82
CA ALA A 43 -16.62 -4.22 -8.83
C ALA A 43 -15.13 -4.32 -9.16
N GLY A 44 -14.68 -3.64 -10.22
CA GLY A 44 -13.27 -3.62 -10.58
C GLY A 44 -12.37 -2.87 -9.59
N GLY A 45 -12.88 -1.83 -8.91
CA GLY A 45 -12.17 -1.16 -7.82
C GLY A 45 -11.91 -2.12 -6.66
N LYS A 46 -12.92 -2.91 -6.28
CA LYS A 46 -12.78 -3.94 -5.24
C LYS A 46 -11.77 -5.02 -5.63
N VAL A 47 -11.75 -5.45 -6.89
CA VAL A 47 -10.77 -6.43 -7.39
C VAL A 47 -9.35 -5.88 -7.27
N LYS A 48 -9.11 -4.62 -7.67
CA LYS A 48 -7.79 -3.98 -7.53
C LYS A 48 -7.35 -3.84 -6.07
N LEU A 49 -8.26 -3.50 -5.16
CA LEU A 49 -7.95 -3.43 -3.74
C LEU A 49 -7.63 -4.81 -3.15
N ALA A 50 -8.40 -5.82 -3.52
CA ALA A 50 -8.13 -7.20 -3.10
C ALA A 50 -6.77 -7.70 -3.62
N ASP A 51 -6.42 -7.37 -4.87
CA ASP A 51 -5.12 -7.69 -5.44
C ASP A 51 -3.98 -7.00 -4.69
N ALA A 52 -4.13 -5.72 -4.33
CA ALA A 52 -3.14 -5.00 -3.53
C ALA A 52 -2.90 -5.69 -2.17
N ILE A 53 -3.96 -6.14 -1.49
CA ILE A 53 -3.86 -6.89 -0.23
C ILE A 53 -3.15 -8.23 -0.44
N SER A 54 -3.52 -8.97 -1.49
CA SER A 54 -2.89 -10.25 -1.84
C SER A 54 -1.40 -10.11 -2.15
N GLN A 55 -1.04 -9.08 -2.90
CA GLN A 55 0.35 -8.81 -3.23
C GLN A 55 1.14 -8.40 -1.99
N THR A 56 0.58 -7.58 -1.11
CA THR A 56 1.19 -7.20 0.18
C THR A 56 1.48 -8.44 1.01
N ARG A 57 0.50 -9.34 1.17
CA ARG A 57 0.68 -10.61 1.88
C ARG A 57 1.84 -11.42 1.31
N ARG A 58 1.88 -11.56 -0.01
CA ARG A 58 2.88 -12.35 -0.71
C ARG A 58 4.29 -11.75 -0.56
N VAL A 59 4.43 -10.44 -0.78
CA VAL A 59 5.74 -9.77 -0.77
C VAL A 59 6.35 -9.73 0.63
N LEU A 60 5.50 -9.52 1.65
CA LEU A 60 5.93 -9.47 3.04
C LEU A 60 5.88 -10.83 3.74
N ASN A 61 5.47 -11.89 3.03
CA ASN A 61 5.33 -13.24 3.58
C ASN A 61 4.47 -13.28 4.86
N ILE A 62 3.33 -12.57 4.84
CA ILE A 62 2.44 -12.44 6.00
C ILE A 62 1.63 -13.72 6.16
N PRO A 63 1.62 -14.36 7.34
CA PRO A 63 0.83 -15.56 7.61
C PRO A 63 -0.68 -15.34 7.37
N GLU A 64 -1.41 -16.42 7.07
CA GLU A 64 -2.83 -16.34 6.72
C GLU A 64 -3.74 -15.91 7.88
N ASP A 65 -3.34 -16.15 9.11
CA ASP A 65 -4.06 -15.74 10.32
C ASP A 65 -3.96 -14.24 10.61
N TYR A 66 -3.05 -13.52 9.96
CA TYR A 66 -2.94 -12.06 10.08
C TYR A 66 -3.92 -11.35 9.15
N LYS A 67 -4.57 -10.30 9.66
CA LYS A 67 -5.43 -9.42 8.87
C LYS A 67 -4.62 -8.29 8.26
N ILE A 68 -4.91 -7.98 7.01
CA ILE A 68 -4.34 -6.84 6.29
C ILE A 68 -5.50 -5.90 5.94
N GLY A 69 -5.35 -4.62 6.27
CA GLY A 69 -6.35 -3.61 5.95
C GLY A 69 -5.71 -2.39 5.29
N ILE A 70 -6.45 -1.78 4.38
CA ILE A 70 -6.12 -0.48 3.80
C ILE A 70 -6.98 0.56 4.53
N VAL A 71 -6.32 1.50 5.20
CA VAL A 71 -6.98 2.52 6.02
C VAL A 71 -6.60 3.92 5.53
N PRO A 72 -7.48 4.92 5.71
CA PRO A 72 -7.19 6.29 5.33
C PRO A 72 -6.27 6.99 6.33
N ALA A 73 -5.88 8.23 6.02
CA ALA A 73 -5.14 9.16 6.88
C ALA A 73 -3.69 8.75 7.19
N SER A 74 -3.01 8.19 6.20
CA SER A 74 -1.60 7.80 6.27
C SER A 74 -1.30 6.72 7.31
N ASP A 75 -0.02 6.46 7.55
CA ASP A 75 0.47 5.58 8.62
C ASP A 75 0.08 6.09 10.01
N THR A 76 0.02 7.41 10.22
CA THR A 76 -0.44 8.00 11.48
C THR A 76 -1.87 7.57 11.80
N GLY A 77 -2.79 7.65 10.85
CA GLY A 77 -4.17 7.20 11.04
C GLY A 77 -4.27 5.69 11.28
N ALA A 78 -3.44 4.90 10.63
CA ALA A 78 -3.36 3.46 10.86
C ALA A 78 -2.86 3.14 12.27
N PHE A 79 -1.85 3.85 12.73
CA PHE A 79 -1.29 3.72 14.08
C PHE A 79 -2.32 4.12 15.16
N GLU A 80 -2.97 5.27 15.01
CA GLU A 80 -4.03 5.70 15.92
C GLU A 80 -5.18 4.69 16.00
N MET A 81 -5.63 4.17 14.86
CA MET A 81 -6.66 3.14 14.82
C MET A 81 -6.23 1.89 15.62
N ALA A 82 -4.99 1.45 15.45
CA ALA A 82 -4.45 0.32 16.19
C ALA A 82 -4.39 0.60 17.69
N MET A 83 -3.93 1.78 18.09
CA MET A 83 -3.90 2.20 19.51
C MET A 83 -5.30 2.16 20.12
N TRP A 84 -6.27 2.81 19.49
CA TRP A 84 -7.64 2.88 20.02
C TRP A 84 -8.32 1.52 20.07
N SER A 85 -7.99 0.62 19.15
CA SER A 85 -8.62 -0.70 19.07
C SER A 85 -7.95 -1.75 19.96
N MET A 86 -6.66 -1.63 20.21
CA MET A 86 -5.85 -2.70 20.82
C MET A 86 -5.40 -2.40 22.25
N LEU A 87 -5.18 -1.15 22.61
CA LEU A 87 -4.69 -0.80 23.96
C LEU A 87 -5.81 -0.80 25.00
N GLY A 88 -7.03 -0.39 24.64
CA GLY A 88 -8.17 -0.36 25.54
C GLY A 88 -7.88 0.42 26.84
N GLU A 89 -8.55 0.02 27.94
CA GLU A 89 -8.38 0.62 29.27
C GLU A 89 -7.25 0.00 30.11
N ARG A 90 -6.32 -0.68 29.48
CA ARG A 90 -5.19 -1.31 30.18
C ARG A 90 -4.06 -0.33 30.41
N PRO A 91 -3.34 -0.42 31.56
CA PRO A 91 -2.11 0.32 31.75
C PRO A 91 -1.13 -0.03 30.61
N ALA A 92 -0.64 0.99 29.91
CA ALA A 92 0.35 0.82 28.86
C ALA A 92 1.62 1.56 29.25
N GLN A 93 2.76 0.96 28.99
CA GLN A 93 4.04 1.69 29.02
C GLN A 93 4.22 2.34 27.63
N VAL A 94 4.47 3.63 27.64
CA VAL A 94 4.72 4.46 26.46
C VAL A 94 6.21 4.78 26.40
#